data_a072eaabd01035b0c3c443dfe18357c2
#
_entry.id   a072eaabd01035b0c3c443dfe18357c2
#
_cell.length_a   1.000
_cell.length_b   1.000
_cell.length_c   1.000
_cell.angle_alpha   90.00
_cell.angle_beta   90.00
_cell.angle_gamma   90.00
#
_symmetry.space_group_name_H-M   'P 1'
#
loop_
_entity.id
_entity.type
_entity.pdbx_description
1 polymer ?
#
loop_
_entity_poly.entity_id
_entity_poly.type
_entity_poly.pdbx_seq_one_letter_code
_entity_poly.pdbx_strand_id
1 'polypeptide(L)'
;FSRLQAVSGMQALQNGNYQVTEENARETGILVGTSEGALGPGCDFEMLIAEKGNAGGSAFKFPNTVYNAAGGYLSICAGIRGYNVTVTNGAQSGLAAIAYASGVIREGKAAAMLATGTDENSEIIGELYHKIGVVAGGAVAPYTNRKGFSLSDGSVSLLLEGERTARARGAKILCRVAGYGQ
;
A
#
# COMPACT_ATOMS: atom_id res chain seq x y z
N PHE A 1 2.41 8.44 4.72
CA PHE A 1 2.43 7.08 4.18
C PHE A 1 1.53 6.14 4.99
N SER A 2 1.93 5.74 6.22
CA SER A 2 1.22 4.75 7.02
C SER A 2 -0.23 5.12 7.37
N ARG A 3 -0.52 6.42 7.60
CA ARG A 3 -1.88 6.91 7.89
C ARG A 3 -2.81 6.78 6.69
N LEU A 4 -2.35 7.15 5.49
CA LEU A 4 -3.10 6.99 4.24
C LEU A 4 -3.46 5.53 4.01
N GLN A 5 -2.48 4.64 4.18
CA GLN A 5 -2.66 3.20 4.08
C GLN A 5 -3.70 2.67 5.07
N ALA A 6 -3.61 3.08 6.34
CA ALA A 6 -4.55 2.63 7.36
C ALA A 6 -6.00 3.06 7.05
N VAL A 7 -6.20 4.33 6.68
CA VAL A 7 -7.53 4.84 6.31
C VAL A 7 -8.10 4.10 5.12
N SER A 8 -7.32 3.96 4.04
CA SER A 8 -7.75 3.27 2.82
C SER A 8 -8.09 1.79 3.09
N GLY A 9 -7.24 1.08 3.86
CA GLY A 9 -7.47 -0.31 4.22
C GLY A 9 -8.72 -0.51 5.08
N MET A 10 -8.91 0.34 6.09
CA MET A 10 -10.11 0.30 6.94
C MET A 10 -11.39 0.60 6.15
N GLN A 11 -11.34 1.55 5.22
CA GLN A 11 -12.46 1.84 4.31
C GLN A 11 -12.78 0.66 3.39
N ALA A 12 -11.76 -0.04 2.88
CA ALA A 12 -11.96 -1.21 2.05
C ALA A 12 -12.66 -2.36 2.82
N LEU A 13 -12.27 -2.59 4.08
CA LEU A 13 -12.95 -3.55 4.96
C LEU A 13 -14.40 -3.14 5.21
N GLN A 14 -14.65 -1.89 5.54
CA GLN A 14 -15.98 -1.34 5.80
C GLN A 14 -16.87 -1.44 4.55
N ASN A 15 -16.39 -1.00 3.39
CA ASN A 15 -17.13 -1.04 2.12
C ASN A 15 -17.43 -2.47 1.67
N GLY A 16 -16.51 -3.40 1.96
CA GLY A 16 -16.67 -4.83 1.72
C GLY A 16 -17.57 -5.53 2.74
N ASN A 17 -18.05 -4.83 3.77
CA ASN A 17 -18.75 -5.42 4.92
C ASN A 17 -18.00 -6.65 5.47
N TYR A 18 -16.69 -6.48 5.68
CA TYR A 18 -15.81 -7.54 6.17
C TYR A 18 -15.28 -7.17 7.55
N GLN A 19 -15.62 -7.99 8.53
CA GLN A 19 -15.12 -7.84 9.89
C GLN A 19 -13.96 -8.81 10.13
N VAL A 20 -12.85 -8.27 10.62
CA VAL A 20 -11.75 -9.10 11.13
C VAL A 20 -12.11 -9.51 12.57
N THR A 21 -12.14 -10.81 12.80
CA THR A 21 -12.45 -11.43 14.10
C THR A 21 -11.27 -12.28 14.56
N GLU A 22 -11.26 -12.73 15.83
CA GLU A 22 -10.22 -13.65 16.31
C GLU A 22 -10.13 -14.94 15.48
N GLU A 23 -11.25 -15.39 14.90
CA GLU A 23 -11.34 -16.61 14.10
C GLU A 23 -10.68 -16.46 12.73
N ASN A 24 -10.89 -15.29 12.05
CA ASN A 24 -10.41 -15.07 10.69
C ASN A 24 -9.14 -14.20 10.61
N ALA A 25 -8.68 -13.63 11.72
CA ALA A 25 -7.53 -12.72 11.75
C ALA A 25 -6.25 -13.31 11.13
N ARG A 26 -6.02 -14.63 11.31
CA ARG A 26 -4.86 -15.34 10.77
C ARG A 26 -5.01 -15.73 9.29
N GLU A 27 -6.25 -15.78 8.81
CA GLU A 27 -6.57 -16.09 7.42
C GLU A 27 -6.79 -14.82 6.59
N THR A 28 -6.73 -13.65 7.22
CA THR A 28 -6.80 -12.33 6.57
C THR A 28 -5.41 -11.74 6.49
N GLY A 29 -5.00 -11.29 5.31
CA GLY A 29 -3.67 -10.73 5.08
C GLY A 29 -3.69 -9.35 4.43
N ILE A 30 -2.51 -8.76 4.34
CA ILE A 30 -2.24 -7.45 3.74
C ILE A 30 -1.09 -7.61 2.74
N LEU A 31 -1.25 -7.02 1.58
CA LEU A 31 -0.18 -6.87 0.61
C LEU A 31 -0.12 -5.42 0.16
N VAL A 32 0.95 -4.74 0.52
CA VAL A 32 1.19 -3.33 0.21
C VAL A 32 2.09 -3.22 -1.00
N GLY A 33 1.65 -2.50 -2.02
CA GLY A 33 2.48 -2.05 -3.13
C GLY A 33 2.84 -0.58 -2.94
N THR A 34 4.11 -0.26 -3.02
CA THR A 34 4.59 1.13 -2.96
C THR A 34 5.79 1.33 -3.89
N SER A 35 5.86 2.49 -4.50
CA SER A 35 7.02 2.90 -5.30
C SER A 35 8.14 3.43 -4.43
N GLU A 36 7.80 4.32 -3.52
CA GLU A 36 8.71 5.17 -2.78
C GLU A 36 8.73 4.85 -1.28
N GLY A 37 7.68 4.21 -0.80
CA GLY A 37 7.56 3.78 0.59
C GLY A 37 7.58 4.96 1.57
N ALA A 38 8.42 4.84 2.58
CA ALA A 38 8.61 5.83 3.64
C ALA A 38 9.84 6.73 3.39
N LEU A 39 10.09 7.12 2.13
CA LEU A 39 11.32 7.84 1.76
C LEU A 39 11.44 9.18 2.48
N GLY A 40 10.37 9.99 2.55
CA GLY A 40 10.39 11.26 3.28
C GLY A 40 10.81 11.10 4.74
N PRO A 41 10.07 10.33 5.55
CA PRO A 41 10.43 10.04 6.94
C PRO A 41 11.83 9.42 7.10
N GLY A 42 12.27 8.60 6.15
CA GLY A 42 13.61 8.01 6.13
C GLY A 42 14.70 9.07 5.98
N CYS A 43 14.56 9.96 5.01
CA CYS A 43 15.50 11.06 4.78
C CYS A 43 15.55 12.01 5.99
N ASP A 44 14.40 12.38 6.55
CA ASP A 44 14.35 13.23 7.75
C ASP A 44 15.09 12.59 8.95
N PHE A 45 14.95 11.28 9.08
CA PHE A 45 15.62 10.53 10.14
C PHE A 45 17.14 10.49 9.94
N GLU A 46 17.60 10.19 8.72
CA GLU A 46 19.03 10.17 8.39
C GLU A 46 19.68 11.55 8.51
N MET A 47 18.98 12.61 8.10
CA MET A 47 19.48 13.98 8.29
C MET A 47 19.67 14.32 9.76
N LEU A 48 18.75 13.93 10.64
CA LEU A 48 18.89 14.15 12.08
C LEU A 48 20.09 13.41 12.66
N ILE A 49 20.39 12.20 12.17
CA ILE A 49 21.61 11.46 12.58
C ILE A 49 22.86 12.16 12.05
N ALA A 50 22.84 12.64 10.82
CA ALA A 50 23.97 13.35 10.22
C ALA A 50 24.29 14.65 10.99
N GLU A 51 23.27 15.38 11.44
CA GLU A 51 23.42 16.64 12.19
C GLU A 51 23.82 16.43 13.65
N LYS A 52 23.26 15.43 14.33
CA LYS A 52 23.36 15.25 15.79
C LYS A 52 24.07 13.98 16.23
N GLY A 53 24.63 13.23 15.28
CA GLY A 53 25.21 11.92 15.55
C GLY A 53 24.16 10.96 16.13
N ASN A 54 24.58 10.03 16.96
CA ASN A 54 23.68 9.04 17.60
C ASN A 54 22.54 9.67 18.43
N ALA A 55 22.71 10.90 18.91
CA ALA A 55 21.65 11.62 19.63
C ALA A 55 20.48 12.04 18.73
N GLY A 56 20.66 12.08 17.42
CA GLY A 56 19.58 12.31 16.44
C GLY A 56 18.67 11.10 16.23
N GLY A 57 19.13 9.90 16.60
CA GLY A 57 18.35 8.67 16.47
C GLY A 57 17.18 8.65 17.44
N SER A 58 15.97 8.40 16.91
CA SER A 58 14.74 8.33 17.70
C SER A 58 14.05 6.99 17.49
N ALA A 59 13.90 6.21 18.56
CA ALA A 59 13.18 4.94 18.54
C ALA A 59 11.69 5.10 18.11
N PHE A 60 11.11 6.27 18.31
CA PHE A 60 9.74 6.58 17.86
C PHE A 60 9.64 6.89 16.37
N LYS A 61 10.70 7.45 15.78
CA LYS A 61 10.72 7.79 14.35
C LYS A 61 11.11 6.61 13.49
N PHE A 62 12.07 5.80 13.94
CA PHE A 62 12.62 4.67 13.19
C PHE A 62 11.58 3.71 12.61
N PRO A 63 10.52 3.26 13.34
CA PRO A 63 9.53 2.36 12.78
C PRO A 63 8.79 2.89 11.54
N ASN A 64 8.80 4.21 11.32
CA ASN A 64 8.16 4.84 10.18
C ASN A 64 9.11 5.07 8.99
N THR A 65 10.37 4.66 9.07
CA THR A 65 11.37 4.84 8.02
C THR A 65 11.50 3.64 7.08
N VAL A 66 10.81 2.54 7.40
CA VAL A 66 10.92 1.27 6.66
C VAL A 66 9.70 1.03 5.76
N TYR A 67 9.91 0.35 4.65
CA TYR A 67 8.88 0.13 3.63
C TYR A 67 7.65 -0.63 4.14
N ASN A 68 7.83 -1.52 5.09
CA ASN A 68 6.76 -2.33 5.67
C ASN A 68 5.99 -1.65 6.81
N ALA A 69 6.36 -0.42 7.18
CA ALA A 69 5.69 0.33 8.25
C ALA A 69 4.18 0.45 8.02
N ALA A 70 3.76 0.76 6.80
CA ALA A 70 2.36 0.96 6.47
C ALA A 70 1.53 -0.33 6.62
N GLY A 71 2.05 -1.47 6.16
CA GLY A 71 1.41 -2.77 6.35
C GLY A 71 1.32 -3.17 7.82
N GLY A 72 2.41 -2.95 8.59
CA GLY A 72 2.43 -3.17 10.03
C GLY A 72 1.41 -2.33 10.78
N TYR A 73 1.32 -1.05 10.45
CA TYR A 73 0.37 -0.13 11.08
C TYR A 73 -1.09 -0.52 10.79
N LEU A 74 -1.40 -0.82 9.52
CA LEU A 74 -2.73 -1.29 9.13
C LEU A 74 -3.09 -2.61 9.82
N SER A 75 -2.15 -3.55 9.95
CA SER A 75 -2.41 -4.83 10.62
C SER A 75 -2.80 -4.65 12.08
N ILE A 76 -2.15 -3.71 12.79
CA ILE A 76 -2.49 -3.37 14.17
C ILE A 76 -3.89 -2.73 14.24
N CYS A 77 -4.18 -1.75 13.38
CA CYS A 77 -5.46 -1.06 13.35
C CYS A 77 -6.63 -1.98 13.03
N ALA A 78 -6.44 -2.92 12.11
CA ALA A 78 -7.48 -3.82 11.64
C ALA A 78 -7.55 -5.16 12.40
N GLY A 79 -6.59 -5.45 13.27
CA GLY A 79 -6.49 -6.74 13.96
C GLY A 79 -6.07 -7.91 13.06
N ILE A 80 -5.47 -7.63 11.90
CA ILE A 80 -5.05 -8.65 10.93
C ILE A 80 -3.76 -9.31 11.41
N ARG A 81 -3.71 -10.64 11.38
CA ARG A 81 -2.58 -11.45 11.89
C ARG A 81 -2.04 -12.46 10.86
N GLY A 82 -2.56 -12.44 9.63
CA GLY A 82 -2.10 -13.29 8.54
C GLY A 82 -0.94 -12.68 7.76
N TYR A 83 -0.88 -12.96 6.47
CA TYR A 83 0.15 -12.43 5.57
C TYR A 83 0.27 -10.91 5.68
N ASN A 84 1.51 -10.41 5.80
CA ASN A 84 1.81 -8.99 5.76
C ASN A 84 3.11 -8.79 4.98
N VAL A 85 2.97 -8.39 3.73
CA VAL A 85 4.09 -8.26 2.78
C VAL A 85 4.02 -6.92 2.08
N THR A 86 5.17 -6.31 1.87
CA THR A 86 5.33 -5.11 1.06
C THR A 86 6.13 -5.45 -0.20
N VAL A 87 5.65 -5.01 -1.34
CA VAL A 87 6.30 -5.16 -2.65
C VAL A 87 6.62 -3.80 -3.23
N THR A 88 7.81 -3.68 -3.81
CA THR A 88 8.28 -2.49 -4.50
C THR A 88 8.63 -2.88 -5.94
N ASN A 89 7.85 -2.39 -6.87
CA ASN A 89 8.02 -2.63 -8.31
C ASN A 89 7.79 -1.34 -9.12
N GLY A 90 8.31 -0.23 -8.59
CA GLY A 90 8.13 1.09 -9.16
C GLY A 90 6.64 1.43 -9.34
N ALA A 91 6.28 2.09 -10.41
CA ALA A 91 4.91 2.51 -10.71
C ALA A 91 3.88 1.35 -10.82
N GLN A 92 4.34 0.11 -10.91
CA GLN A 92 3.48 -1.07 -11.00
C GLN A 92 3.22 -1.74 -9.65
N SER A 93 3.75 -1.19 -8.55
CA SER A 93 3.68 -1.82 -7.22
C SER A 93 2.26 -2.15 -6.77
N GLY A 94 1.30 -1.25 -6.99
CA GLY A 94 -0.12 -1.50 -6.66
C GLY A 94 -0.73 -2.66 -7.47
N LEU A 95 -0.41 -2.78 -8.76
CA LEU A 95 -0.85 -3.90 -9.60
C LEU A 95 -0.18 -5.21 -9.17
N ALA A 96 1.11 -5.16 -8.83
CA ALA A 96 1.84 -6.30 -8.29
C ALA A 96 1.21 -6.78 -6.98
N ALA A 97 0.79 -5.86 -6.10
CA ALA A 97 0.09 -6.22 -4.87
C ALA A 97 -1.21 -7.00 -5.15
N ILE A 98 -2.01 -6.59 -6.14
CA ILE A 98 -3.22 -7.32 -6.54
C ILE A 98 -2.87 -8.73 -7.07
N ALA A 99 -1.85 -8.82 -7.92
CA ALA A 99 -1.41 -10.09 -8.50
C ALA A 99 -0.95 -11.08 -7.43
N TYR A 100 -0.06 -10.67 -6.54
CA TYR A 100 0.44 -11.52 -5.46
C TYR A 100 -0.65 -11.89 -4.45
N ALA A 101 -1.51 -10.95 -4.04
CA ALA A 101 -2.62 -11.23 -3.14
C ALA A 101 -3.59 -12.26 -3.75
N SER A 102 -3.88 -12.14 -5.05
CA SER A 102 -4.68 -13.14 -5.77
C SER A 102 -4.03 -14.52 -5.80
N GLY A 103 -2.69 -14.57 -5.92
CA GLY A 103 -1.91 -15.81 -5.84
C GLY A 103 -2.03 -16.47 -4.47
N VAL A 104 -1.85 -15.70 -3.39
CA VAL A 104 -1.96 -16.18 -2.00
C VAL A 104 -3.33 -16.79 -1.73
N ILE A 105 -4.42 -16.15 -2.19
CA ILE A 105 -5.79 -16.68 -2.06
C ILE A 105 -5.97 -17.96 -2.88
N ARG A 106 -5.50 -17.99 -4.14
CA ARG A 106 -5.63 -19.19 -5.00
C ARG A 106 -4.88 -20.40 -4.46
N GLU A 107 -3.77 -20.18 -3.78
CA GLU A 107 -3.00 -21.23 -3.12
C GLU A 107 -3.61 -21.66 -1.77
N GLY A 108 -4.73 -21.07 -1.36
CA GLY A 108 -5.40 -21.38 -0.10
C GLY A 108 -4.64 -20.93 1.15
N LYS A 109 -3.68 -20.03 1.01
CA LYS A 109 -2.85 -19.53 2.11
C LYS A 109 -3.49 -18.39 2.90
N ALA A 110 -4.51 -17.76 2.33
CA ALA A 110 -5.36 -16.78 3.00
C ALA A 110 -6.78 -16.88 2.46
N ALA A 111 -7.78 -16.60 3.30
CA ALA A 111 -9.18 -16.53 2.91
C ALA A 111 -9.53 -15.15 2.31
N ALA A 112 -8.90 -14.10 2.83
CA ALA A 112 -9.06 -12.73 2.37
C ALA A 112 -7.72 -11.97 2.40
N MET A 113 -7.55 -11.04 1.47
CA MET A 113 -6.38 -10.18 1.38
C MET A 113 -6.77 -8.73 1.10
N LEU A 114 -6.22 -7.80 1.84
CA LEU A 114 -6.18 -6.39 1.45
C LEU A 114 -4.99 -6.20 0.50
N ALA A 115 -5.28 -5.98 -0.77
CA ALA A 115 -4.28 -5.57 -1.76
C ALA A 115 -4.32 -4.05 -1.88
N THR A 116 -3.21 -3.40 -1.60
CA THR A 116 -3.17 -1.95 -1.48
C THR A 116 -2.05 -1.35 -2.30
N GLY A 117 -2.28 -0.17 -2.85
CA GLY A 117 -1.25 0.68 -3.46
C GLY A 117 -1.22 2.00 -2.71
N THR A 118 -0.08 2.37 -2.15
CA THR A 118 0.06 3.59 -1.37
C THR A 118 1.40 4.25 -1.64
N ASP A 119 1.35 5.51 -2.02
CA ASP A 119 2.54 6.36 -2.11
C ASP A 119 2.26 7.74 -1.50
N GLU A 120 3.28 8.31 -0.91
CA GLU A 120 3.33 9.66 -0.37
C GLU A 120 4.47 10.40 -1.06
N ASN A 121 4.18 11.55 -1.63
CA ASN A 121 5.18 12.36 -2.28
C ASN A 121 6.20 12.90 -1.26
N SER A 122 7.47 12.79 -1.58
CA SER A 122 8.55 13.41 -0.83
C SER A 122 9.17 14.55 -1.63
N GLU A 123 9.67 15.57 -0.94
CA GLU A 123 10.32 16.72 -1.57
C GLU A 123 11.48 16.28 -2.46
N ILE A 124 12.27 15.30 -2.00
CA ILE A 124 13.42 14.75 -2.73
C ILE A 124 13.00 14.14 -4.07
N ILE A 125 11.95 13.33 -4.07
CA ILE A 125 11.42 12.71 -5.29
C ILE A 125 10.80 13.77 -6.19
N GLY A 126 10.07 14.73 -5.62
CA GLY A 126 9.52 15.85 -6.36
C GLY A 126 10.59 16.63 -7.11
N GLU A 127 11.67 17.00 -6.44
CA GLU A 127 12.81 17.67 -7.07
C GLU A 127 13.49 16.80 -8.13
N LEU A 128 13.72 15.52 -7.87
CA LEU A 128 14.33 14.61 -8.82
C LEU A 128 13.52 14.55 -10.12
N TYR A 129 12.22 14.27 -10.02
CA TYR A 129 11.36 14.17 -11.19
C TYR A 129 11.19 15.49 -11.94
N HIS A 130 11.23 16.62 -11.21
CA HIS A 130 11.24 17.94 -11.83
C HIS A 130 12.54 18.16 -12.62
N LYS A 131 13.70 17.84 -12.03
CA LYS A 131 15.02 17.98 -12.69
C LYS A 131 15.17 17.13 -13.94
N ILE A 132 14.62 15.93 -13.97
CA ILE A 132 14.66 15.07 -15.17
C ILE A 132 13.54 15.39 -16.17
N GLY A 133 12.67 16.36 -15.88
CA GLY A 133 11.70 16.89 -16.83
C GLY A 133 10.51 15.98 -17.12
N VAL A 134 10.14 15.08 -16.21
CA VAL A 134 9.01 14.15 -16.40
C VAL A 134 7.72 14.64 -15.71
N VAL A 135 7.81 15.65 -14.86
CA VAL A 135 6.64 16.26 -14.22
C VAL A 135 5.94 17.18 -15.22
N ALA A 136 4.63 17.06 -15.33
CA ALA A 136 3.84 17.92 -16.22
C ALA A 136 3.81 19.37 -15.73
N GLY A 137 3.98 20.31 -16.63
CA GLY A 137 3.90 21.76 -16.33
C GLY A 137 2.47 22.30 -16.17
N GLY A 138 1.45 21.43 -16.07
CA GLY A 138 0.04 21.81 -15.93
C GLY A 138 -0.86 20.61 -15.69
N ALA A 139 -2.17 20.77 -15.86
CA ALA A 139 -3.14 19.71 -15.63
C ALA A 139 -2.85 18.45 -16.46
N VAL A 140 -2.88 17.31 -15.79
CA VAL A 140 -2.68 16.01 -16.38
C VAL A 140 -4.04 15.36 -16.63
N ALA A 141 -4.25 14.87 -17.85
CA ALA A 141 -5.42 14.07 -18.21
C ALA A 141 -4.95 12.66 -18.58
N PRO A 142 -5.11 11.66 -17.69
CA PRO A 142 -4.70 10.29 -17.96
C PRO A 142 -5.31 9.78 -19.28
N TYR A 143 -4.52 9.02 -20.04
CA TYR A 143 -4.85 8.45 -21.34
C TYR A 143 -5.05 9.45 -22.51
N THR A 144 -5.27 10.73 -22.25
CA THR A 144 -5.49 11.75 -23.29
C THR A 144 -4.30 12.69 -23.45
N ASN A 145 -3.57 12.99 -22.39
CA ASN A 145 -2.37 13.82 -22.40
C ASN A 145 -1.16 13.01 -21.93
N ARG A 146 -0.17 12.84 -22.80
CA ARG A 146 1.05 12.05 -22.54
C ARG A 146 2.26 12.91 -22.13
N LYS A 147 2.06 14.18 -21.83
CA LYS A 147 3.14 15.11 -21.47
C LYS A 147 3.40 15.10 -19.96
N GLY A 148 4.10 14.08 -19.47
CA GLY A 148 4.48 13.96 -18.07
C GLY A 148 3.35 13.44 -17.17
N PHE A 149 3.59 13.46 -15.87
CA PHE A 149 2.66 13.07 -14.83
C PHE A 149 2.67 14.09 -13.68
N SER A 150 1.68 14.04 -12.83
CA SER A 150 1.61 14.85 -11.62
C SER A 150 1.84 13.95 -10.40
N LEU A 151 2.72 14.39 -9.51
CA LEU A 151 2.94 13.73 -8.22
C LEU A 151 1.81 14.09 -7.27
N SER A 152 1.34 13.11 -6.52
CA SER A 152 0.37 13.33 -5.44
C SER A 152 0.45 12.20 -4.41
N ASP A 153 -0.03 12.47 -3.22
CA ASP A 153 -0.26 11.46 -2.21
C ASP A 153 -1.50 10.64 -2.56
N GLY A 154 -1.44 9.33 -2.34
CA GLY A 154 -2.59 8.49 -2.62
C GLY A 154 -2.51 7.12 -1.99
N SER A 155 -3.68 6.58 -1.67
CA SER A 155 -3.82 5.19 -1.24
C SER A 155 -5.12 4.61 -1.78
N VAL A 156 -5.02 3.43 -2.36
CA VAL A 156 -6.15 2.63 -2.82
C VAL A 156 -6.03 1.24 -2.22
N SER A 157 -7.11 0.74 -1.66
CA SER A 157 -7.15 -0.60 -1.09
C SER A 157 -8.33 -1.40 -1.67
N LEU A 158 -8.06 -2.63 -2.02
CA LEU A 158 -9.04 -3.60 -2.50
C LEU A 158 -9.09 -4.78 -1.54
N LEU A 159 -10.30 -5.14 -1.10
CA LEU A 159 -10.52 -6.41 -0.41
C LEU A 159 -10.72 -7.50 -1.46
N LEU A 160 -9.83 -8.48 -1.47
CA LEU A 160 -9.87 -9.67 -2.32
C LEU A 160 -10.27 -10.88 -1.49
N GLU A 161 -11.13 -11.72 -2.06
CA GLU A 161 -11.59 -12.97 -1.46
C GLU A 161 -11.76 -14.04 -2.53
N GLY A 162 -11.75 -15.30 -2.12
CA GLY A 162 -12.21 -16.38 -2.99
C GLY A 162 -13.70 -16.20 -3.31
N GLU A 163 -14.11 -16.38 -4.58
CA GLU A 163 -15.50 -16.16 -5.01
C GLU A 163 -16.51 -16.93 -4.16
N ARG A 164 -16.19 -18.20 -3.82
CA ARG A 164 -17.05 -19.03 -2.98
C ARG A 164 -17.25 -18.43 -1.59
N THR A 165 -16.19 -17.95 -0.97
CA THR A 165 -16.20 -17.35 0.37
C THR A 165 -16.98 -16.03 0.36
N ALA A 166 -16.70 -15.18 -0.64
CA ALA A 166 -17.42 -13.91 -0.81
C ALA A 166 -18.95 -14.11 -0.99
N ARG A 167 -19.34 -15.08 -1.83
CA ARG A 167 -20.78 -15.41 -2.04
C ARG A 167 -21.42 -15.99 -0.78
N ALA A 168 -20.72 -16.87 -0.04
CA ALA A 168 -21.26 -17.49 1.16
C ALA A 168 -21.61 -16.50 2.26
N ARG A 169 -20.87 -15.38 2.38
CA ARG A 169 -21.16 -14.30 3.32
C ARG A 169 -22.06 -13.18 2.76
N GLY A 170 -22.54 -13.32 1.52
CA GLY A 170 -23.41 -12.32 0.86
C GLY A 170 -22.67 -11.04 0.45
N ALA A 171 -21.37 -11.11 0.16
CA ALA A 171 -20.59 -9.96 -0.25
C ALA A 171 -21.08 -9.35 -1.57
N LYS A 172 -21.06 -8.03 -1.68
CA LYS A 172 -21.27 -7.34 -2.96
C LYS A 172 -19.97 -7.43 -3.77
N ILE A 173 -19.95 -8.36 -4.73
CA ILE A 173 -18.80 -8.52 -5.62
C ILE A 173 -18.83 -7.42 -6.69
N LEU A 174 -17.78 -6.60 -6.76
CA LEU A 174 -17.63 -5.51 -7.72
C LEU A 174 -17.04 -5.99 -9.04
N CYS A 175 -16.01 -6.84 -8.96
CA CYS A 175 -15.33 -7.39 -10.13
C CYS A 175 -14.61 -8.69 -9.75
N ARG A 176 -14.00 -9.33 -10.76
CA ARG A 176 -13.19 -10.53 -10.59
C ARG A 176 -11.80 -10.28 -11.15
N VAL A 177 -10.77 -10.69 -10.42
CA VAL A 177 -9.40 -10.77 -10.95
C VAL A 177 -9.32 -12.02 -11.82
N ALA A 178 -9.39 -11.84 -13.15
CA ALA A 178 -9.41 -12.93 -14.09
C ALA A 178 -8.00 -13.53 -14.33
N GLY A 179 -6.98 -12.69 -14.28
CA GLY A 179 -5.59 -13.08 -14.48
C GLY A 179 -4.67 -11.86 -14.42
N TYR A 180 -3.38 -12.12 -14.46
CA TYR A 180 -2.32 -11.12 -14.56
C TYR A 180 -1.16 -11.69 -15.39
N GLY A 181 -0.38 -10.83 -16.01
CA GLY A 181 0.87 -11.14 -16.70
C GLY A 181 2.00 -10.26 -16.16
N GLN A 182 3.20 -10.80 -16.15
CA GLN A 182 4.46 -10.08 -15.88
C GLN A 182 5.35 -10.12 -17.10
#